data_b1089df57d5f45b9b1e8b24437567c53
#
_entry.id   b1089df57d5f45b9b1e8b24437567c53
#
_cell.length_a   1.000
_cell.length_b   1.000
_cell.length_c   1.000
_cell.angle_alpha   90.00
_cell.angle_beta   90.00
_cell.angle_gamma   90.00
#
_symmetry.space_group_name_H-M   'P 1'
#
loop_
_entity.id
_entity.type
_entity.pdbx_description
1 polymer ?
#
loop_
_entity_poly.entity_id
_entity_poly.type
_entity_poly.pdbx_seq_one_letter_code
_entity_poly.pdbx_strand_id
1 'polypeptide(L)'
;MSRLAVLINPRSGSVPADAESQLRHALEELGESAEFQLLDQEDICQPIDECYDTRPDAVIVWSGDGTVACALERAGADGPPILPLPGGTMNLFHKQIHGDALDWRECLEKSLKQGQQIDVPAGCAGDRRFYVAAMAGKLTDLAGPREALRGGRVFE
;
A
#
# COMPACT_ATOMS: atom_id res chain seq x y z
N MET A 1 -17.92 -7.89 14.29
CA MET A 1 -17.12 -8.22 13.10
C MET A 1 -16.60 -6.91 12.54
N SER A 2 -15.29 -6.78 12.44
CA SER A 2 -14.68 -5.61 11.79
C SER A 2 -14.93 -5.65 10.28
N ARG A 3 -15.25 -4.51 9.69
CA ARG A 3 -15.37 -4.35 8.23
C ARG A 3 -13.98 -4.08 7.67
N LEU A 4 -13.36 -5.11 7.13
CA LEU A 4 -12.07 -4.98 6.48
C LEU A 4 -12.27 -4.68 4.99
N ALA A 5 -11.43 -3.80 4.45
CA ALA A 5 -11.30 -3.60 3.02
C ALA A 5 -9.86 -3.91 2.56
N VAL A 6 -9.72 -4.35 1.33
CA VAL A 6 -8.44 -4.72 0.74
C VAL A 6 -8.27 -3.98 -0.58
N LEU A 7 -7.16 -3.27 -0.71
CA LEU A 7 -6.71 -2.62 -1.92
C LEU A 7 -5.48 -3.35 -2.47
N ILE A 8 -5.56 -3.88 -3.67
CA ILE A 8 -4.45 -4.58 -4.32
C ILE A 8 -4.10 -3.84 -5.61
N ASN A 9 -2.83 -3.45 -5.75
CA ASN A 9 -2.34 -2.90 -7.01
C ASN A 9 -1.52 -3.96 -7.77
N PRO A 10 -2.11 -4.65 -8.76
CA PRO A 10 -1.43 -5.70 -9.51
C PRO A 10 -0.28 -5.19 -10.40
N ARG A 11 -0.20 -3.87 -10.62
CA ARG A 11 0.89 -3.22 -11.36
C ARG A 11 2.14 -2.98 -10.50
N SER A 12 2.06 -3.24 -9.20
CA SER A 12 3.22 -3.13 -8.30
C SER A 12 4.21 -4.28 -8.51
N GLY A 13 5.50 -3.96 -8.45
CA GLY A 13 6.56 -4.81 -8.98
C GLY A 13 6.73 -6.19 -8.34
N SER A 14 6.19 -6.45 -7.14
CA SER A 14 6.27 -7.75 -6.45
C SER A 14 4.93 -8.26 -5.92
N VAL A 15 3.82 -7.67 -6.35
CA VAL A 15 2.48 -8.23 -6.09
C VAL A 15 2.28 -9.43 -7.02
N PRO A 16 2.02 -10.64 -6.50
CA PRO A 16 1.80 -11.82 -7.33
C PRO A 16 0.48 -11.72 -8.11
N ALA A 17 0.41 -12.40 -9.25
CA ALA A 17 -0.77 -12.35 -10.11
C ALA A 17 -2.03 -12.93 -9.44
N ASP A 18 -1.86 -13.83 -8.48
CA ASP A 18 -2.91 -14.46 -7.69
C ASP A 18 -3.05 -13.87 -6.27
N ALA A 19 -2.55 -12.64 -6.06
CA ALA A 19 -2.55 -11.96 -4.77
C ALA A 19 -3.93 -11.92 -4.10
N GLU A 20 -4.99 -11.63 -4.86
CA GLU A 20 -6.34 -11.62 -4.33
C GLU A 20 -6.74 -12.98 -3.74
N SER A 21 -6.49 -14.06 -4.49
CA SER A 21 -6.81 -15.42 -4.04
C SER A 21 -6.00 -15.81 -2.79
N GLN A 22 -4.71 -15.48 -2.77
CA GLN A 22 -3.85 -15.76 -1.62
C GLN A 22 -4.32 -15.01 -0.38
N LEU A 23 -4.68 -13.74 -0.52
CA LEU A 23 -5.10 -12.92 0.61
C LEU A 23 -6.49 -13.29 1.12
N ARG A 24 -7.43 -13.63 0.22
CA ARG A 24 -8.74 -14.18 0.62
C ARG A 24 -8.58 -15.44 1.46
N HIS A 25 -7.79 -16.38 0.99
CA HIS A 25 -7.56 -17.63 1.72
C HIS A 25 -6.90 -17.39 3.09
N ALA A 26 -5.92 -16.47 3.16
CA ALA A 26 -5.29 -16.13 4.43
C ALA A 26 -6.25 -15.47 5.42
N LEU A 27 -7.16 -14.61 4.95
CA LEU A 27 -8.19 -13.99 5.79
C LEU A 27 -9.21 -15.03 6.28
N GLU A 28 -9.65 -15.95 5.41
CA GLU A 28 -10.56 -17.03 5.78
C GLU A 28 -9.96 -17.94 6.87
N GLU A 29 -8.68 -18.28 6.79
CA GLU A 29 -7.99 -19.05 7.83
C GLU A 29 -7.91 -18.31 9.17
N LEU A 30 -7.92 -16.99 9.14
CA LEU A 30 -7.94 -16.13 10.34
C LEU A 30 -9.37 -15.89 10.85
N GLY A 31 -10.40 -16.39 10.15
CA GLY A 31 -11.79 -16.17 10.49
C GLY A 31 -12.31 -14.77 10.14
N GLU A 32 -11.60 -14.07 9.26
CA GLU A 32 -11.92 -12.72 8.81
C GLU A 32 -12.47 -12.70 7.38
N SER A 33 -13.18 -11.64 7.04
CA SER A 33 -13.66 -11.38 5.68
C SER A 33 -13.42 -9.91 5.33
N ALA A 34 -13.21 -9.64 4.05
CA ALA A 34 -12.97 -8.29 3.55
C ALA A 34 -13.61 -8.03 2.20
N GLU A 35 -13.87 -6.77 1.91
CA GLU A 35 -14.20 -6.30 0.56
C GLU A 35 -12.92 -6.03 -0.22
N PHE A 36 -12.84 -6.54 -1.45
CA PHE A 36 -11.64 -6.43 -2.28
C PHE A 36 -11.85 -5.48 -3.45
N GLN A 37 -10.88 -4.60 -3.63
CA GLN A 37 -10.79 -3.65 -4.74
C GLN A 37 -9.42 -3.79 -5.43
N LEU A 38 -9.43 -4.05 -6.74
CA LEU A 38 -8.23 -4.05 -7.55
C LEU A 38 -7.96 -2.64 -8.09
N LEU A 39 -6.72 -2.18 -7.94
CA LEU A 39 -6.25 -0.89 -8.45
C LEU A 39 -5.54 -1.09 -9.80
N ASP A 40 -6.27 -1.61 -10.78
CA ASP A 40 -5.76 -1.93 -12.13
C ASP A 40 -5.90 -0.77 -13.11
N GLN A 41 -6.58 0.30 -12.72
CA GLN A 41 -6.79 1.52 -13.49
C GLN A 41 -5.54 2.41 -13.50
N GLU A 42 -5.50 3.36 -14.42
CA GLU A 42 -4.43 4.37 -14.46
C GLU A 42 -4.55 5.35 -13.30
N ASP A 43 -5.75 5.81 -13.01
CA ASP A 43 -6.06 6.60 -11.82
C ASP A 43 -6.49 5.66 -10.67
N ILE A 44 -5.63 5.54 -9.68
CA ILE A 44 -5.88 4.74 -8.47
C ILE A 44 -6.62 5.52 -7.39
N CYS A 45 -6.77 6.83 -7.52
CA CYS A 45 -7.37 7.68 -6.48
C CYS A 45 -8.87 7.40 -6.35
N GLN A 46 -9.58 7.30 -7.47
CA GLN A 46 -11.02 7.05 -7.45
C GLN A 46 -11.38 5.74 -6.72
N PRO A 47 -10.82 4.56 -7.06
CA PRO A 47 -11.15 3.33 -6.34
C PRO A 47 -10.72 3.35 -4.85
N ILE A 48 -9.70 4.11 -4.50
CA ILE A 48 -9.34 4.31 -3.08
C ILE A 48 -10.44 5.11 -2.36
N ASP A 49 -10.95 6.19 -2.98
CA ASP A 49 -12.03 6.97 -2.42
C ASP A 49 -13.32 6.15 -2.26
N GLU A 50 -13.69 5.40 -3.29
CA GLU A 50 -14.83 4.48 -3.25
C GLU A 50 -14.72 3.46 -2.10
N CYS A 51 -13.53 2.93 -1.87
CA CYS A 51 -13.26 2.05 -0.74
C CYS A 51 -13.51 2.78 0.60
N TYR A 52 -13.05 4.01 0.76
CA TYR A 52 -13.22 4.77 2.01
C TYR A 52 -14.67 5.21 2.24
N ASP A 53 -15.44 5.44 1.19
CA ASP A 53 -16.88 5.76 1.28
C ASP A 53 -17.68 4.61 1.93
N THR A 54 -17.19 3.37 1.86
CA THR A 54 -17.80 2.22 2.57
C THR A 54 -17.56 2.25 4.08
N ARG A 55 -16.69 3.15 4.56
CA ARG A 55 -16.29 3.31 5.96
C ARG A 55 -15.77 2.02 6.59
N PRO A 56 -14.70 1.42 6.04
CA PRO A 56 -14.09 0.25 6.64
C PRO A 56 -13.45 0.58 8.00
N ASP A 57 -13.42 -0.40 8.88
CA ASP A 57 -12.76 -0.26 10.19
C ASP A 57 -11.23 -0.35 10.05
N ALA A 58 -10.73 -1.00 8.99
CA ALA A 58 -9.31 -1.00 8.59
C ALA A 58 -9.18 -1.34 7.10
N VAL A 59 -8.08 -0.90 6.50
CA VAL A 59 -7.77 -1.13 5.07
C VAL A 59 -6.42 -1.82 4.94
N ILE A 60 -6.40 -2.96 4.28
CA ILE A 60 -5.18 -3.69 3.93
C ILE A 60 -4.75 -3.22 2.53
N VAL A 61 -3.51 -2.75 2.37
CA VAL A 61 -2.99 -2.27 1.08
C VAL A 61 -1.82 -3.15 0.64
N TRP A 62 -2.05 -4.04 -0.33
CA TRP A 62 -0.99 -4.84 -0.90
C TRP A 62 -0.45 -4.19 -2.16
N SER A 63 0.61 -3.43 -2.00
CA SER A 63 1.16 -2.58 -3.06
C SER A 63 2.56 -2.09 -2.74
N GLY A 64 3.10 -1.24 -3.61
CA GLY A 64 4.33 -0.47 -3.35
C GLY A 64 4.06 0.83 -2.59
N ASP A 65 5.15 1.48 -2.17
CA ASP A 65 5.15 2.70 -1.33
C ASP A 65 4.31 3.84 -1.92
N GLY A 66 4.25 3.98 -3.25
CA GLY A 66 3.48 5.05 -3.90
C GLY A 66 1.97 4.91 -3.69
N THR A 67 1.43 3.70 -3.82
CA THR A 67 0.01 3.43 -3.58
C THR A 67 -0.33 3.56 -2.09
N VAL A 68 0.55 3.08 -1.20
CA VAL A 68 0.37 3.24 0.25
C VAL A 68 0.34 4.71 0.62
N ALA A 69 1.25 5.53 0.07
CA ALA A 69 1.28 6.97 0.30
C ALA A 69 -0.01 7.65 -0.19
N CYS A 70 -0.52 7.28 -1.38
CA CYS A 70 -1.80 7.79 -1.90
C CYS A 70 -2.97 7.39 -0.97
N ALA A 71 -3.02 6.16 -0.51
CA ALA A 71 -4.05 5.69 0.41
C ALA A 71 -4.03 6.47 1.74
N LEU A 72 -2.84 6.72 2.31
CA LEU A 72 -2.67 7.53 3.53
C LEU A 72 -3.09 9.00 3.33
N GLU A 73 -2.72 9.59 2.19
CA GLU A 73 -3.10 10.97 1.88
C GLU A 73 -4.61 11.13 1.78
N ARG A 74 -5.29 10.15 1.13
CA ARG A 74 -6.74 10.13 0.96
C ARG A 74 -7.48 9.84 2.28
N ALA A 75 -6.96 8.95 3.11
CA ALA A 75 -7.52 8.66 4.42
C ALA A 75 -7.48 9.90 5.35
N GLY A 76 -6.42 10.67 5.29
CA GLY A 76 -6.22 11.81 6.19
C GLY A 76 -6.02 11.36 7.65
N ALA A 77 -6.20 12.30 8.58
CA ALA A 77 -5.99 12.04 10.01
C ALA A 77 -7.12 11.22 10.66
N ASP A 78 -8.33 11.35 10.13
CA ASP A 78 -9.54 10.73 10.69
C ASP A 78 -9.97 9.47 9.90
N GLY A 79 -9.16 9.05 8.93
CA GLY A 79 -9.45 7.90 8.09
C GLY A 79 -9.17 6.55 8.77
N PRO A 80 -9.53 5.44 8.11
CA PRO A 80 -9.30 4.12 8.65
C PRO A 80 -7.80 3.82 8.77
N PRO A 81 -7.37 3.03 9.78
CA PRO A 81 -6.01 2.56 9.85
C PRO A 81 -5.65 1.71 8.63
N ILE A 82 -4.41 1.85 8.16
CA ILE A 82 -3.90 1.17 6.97
C ILE A 82 -2.85 0.15 7.36
N LEU A 83 -3.04 -1.10 6.92
CA LEU A 83 -2.06 -2.17 7.01
C LEU A 83 -1.34 -2.33 5.66
N PRO A 84 -0.11 -1.85 5.52
CA PRO A 84 0.65 -2.00 4.29
C PRO A 84 1.28 -3.39 4.20
N LEU A 85 1.01 -4.13 3.12
CA LEU A 85 1.70 -5.37 2.78
C LEU A 85 2.75 -5.11 1.68
N PRO A 86 3.86 -5.85 1.66
CA PRO A 86 4.97 -5.60 0.76
C PRO A 86 4.64 -6.03 -0.68
N GLY A 87 4.42 -5.08 -1.59
CA GLY A 87 4.11 -5.33 -2.99
C GLY A 87 4.96 -4.52 -3.96
N GLY A 88 5.86 -3.68 -3.47
CA GLY A 88 6.76 -2.85 -4.27
C GLY A 88 8.19 -3.38 -4.31
N THR A 89 9.08 -2.62 -4.92
CA THR A 89 10.50 -2.97 -5.01
C THR A 89 11.25 -2.69 -3.70
N MET A 90 10.96 -1.58 -3.04
CA MET A 90 11.68 -1.15 -1.84
C MET A 90 10.92 -1.42 -0.56
N ASN A 91 9.60 -1.27 -0.58
CA ASN A 91 8.69 -1.50 0.55
C ASN A 91 9.13 -0.75 1.82
N LEU A 92 9.57 0.49 1.66
CA LEU A 92 10.15 1.29 2.75
C LEU A 92 9.12 1.53 3.86
N PHE A 93 7.88 1.81 3.48
CA PHE A 93 6.81 2.03 4.42
C PHE A 93 6.48 0.77 5.24
N HIS A 94 6.36 -0.37 4.54
CA HIS A 94 6.16 -1.67 5.19
C HIS A 94 7.29 -1.98 6.18
N LYS A 95 8.55 -1.81 5.76
CA LYS A 95 9.73 -2.05 6.60
C LYS A 95 9.81 -1.13 7.81
N GLN A 96 9.41 0.12 7.64
CA GLN A 96 9.38 1.09 8.74
C GLN A 96 8.40 0.67 9.84
N ILE A 97 7.26 0.08 9.48
CA ILE A 97 6.22 -0.32 10.42
C ILE A 97 6.45 -1.72 10.97
N HIS A 98 6.81 -2.67 10.11
CA HIS A 98 6.85 -4.10 10.44
C HIS A 98 8.26 -4.67 10.59
N GLY A 99 9.29 -3.91 10.19
CA GLY A 99 10.67 -4.39 10.09
C GLY A 99 10.94 -5.16 8.79
N ASP A 100 12.21 -5.56 8.62
CA ASP A 100 12.68 -6.21 7.38
C ASP A 100 12.39 -7.72 7.30
N ALA A 101 12.05 -8.34 8.42
CA ALA A 101 12.06 -9.81 8.56
C ALA A 101 10.72 -10.49 8.33
N LEU A 102 9.61 -9.73 8.27
CA LEU A 102 8.28 -10.31 8.13
C LEU A 102 7.86 -10.39 6.67
N ASP A 103 7.42 -11.57 6.25
CA ASP A 103 6.69 -11.71 4.99
C ASP A 103 5.25 -11.15 5.11
N TRP A 104 4.56 -11.06 4.00
CA TRP A 104 3.22 -10.47 3.97
C TRP A 104 2.21 -11.23 4.85
N ARG A 105 2.31 -12.57 4.92
CA ARG A 105 1.39 -13.43 5.66
C ARG A 105 1.61 -13.32 7.16
N GLU A 106 2.87 -13.35 7.61
CA GLU A 106 3.22 -13.11 9.01
C GLU A 106 2.80 -11.71 9.46
N CYS A 107 2.99 -10.70 8.59
CA CYS A 107 2.58 -9.34 8.84
C CYS A 107 1.06 -9.23 9.00
N LEU A 108 0.29 -9.82 8.08
CA LEU A 108 -1.18 -9.87 8.16
C LEU A 108 -1.64 -10.51 9.46
N GLU A 109 -1.15 -11.69 9.76
CA GLU A 109 -1.54 -12.47 10.94
C GLU A 109 -1.25 -11.72 12.25
N LYS A 110 -0.02 -11.19 12.40
CA LYS A 110 0.37 -10.45 13.60
C LYS A 110 -0.45 -9.18 13.75
N SER A 111 -0.67 -8.44 12.66
CA SER A 111 -1.41 -7.18 12.71
C SER A 111 -2.89 -7.38 13.07
N LEU A 112 -3.54 -8.41 12.52
CA LEU A 112 -4.94 -8.68 12.83
C LEU A 112 -5.13 -9.24 14.24
N LYS A 113 -4.17 -10.02 14.76
CA LYS A 113 -4.29 -10.62 16.11
C LYS A 113 -3.82 -9.70 17.23
N GLN A 114 -2.79 -8.91 17.00
CA GLN A 114 -2.06 -8.18 18.06
C GLN A 114 -1.67 -6.76 17.64
N GLY A 115 -2.07 -6.31 16.46
CA GLY A 115 -1.69 -5.01 15.94
C GLY A 115 -2.14 -3.87 16.82
N GLN A 116 -1.32 -2.83 16.88
CA GLN A 116 -1.65 -1.56 17.49
C GLN A 116 -1.65 -0.48 16.40
N GLN A 117 -2.66 0.37 16.44
CA GLN A 117 -2.67 1.54 15.58
C GLN A 117 -1.59 2.51 16.03
N ILE A 118 -0.80 3.00 15.09
CA ILE A 118 0.21 4.02 15.31
C ILE A 118 -0.02 5.20 14.39
N ASP A 119 0.27 6.39 14.88
CA ASP A 119 0.27 7.59 14.05
C ASP A 119 1.55 7.66 13.23
N VAL A 120 1.42 7.87 11.92
CA VAL A 120 2.55 8.01 11.03
C VAL A 120 2.77 9.48 10.69
N PRO A 121 3.93 10.07 11.05
CA PRO A 121 4.21 11.45 10.72
C PRO A 121 4.40 11.62 9.21
N ALA A 122 3.83 12.69 8.66
CA ALA A 122 4.06 13.11 7.29
C ALA A 122 5.00 14.32 7.25
N GLY A 123 5.94 14.31 6.29
CA GLY A 123 6.66 15.52 5.91
C GLY A 123 5.83 16.33 4.91
N CYS A 124 6.09 17.64 4.82
CA CYS A 124 5.46 18.53 3.85
C CYS A 124 6.52 19.17 2.95
N ALA A 125 6.23 19.24 1.66
CA ALA A 125 7.00 20.01 0.67
C ALA A 125 6.02 20.88 -0.12
N GLY A 126 5.86 22.13 0.29
CA GLY A 126 4.76 22.98 -0.15
C GLY A 126 3.43 22.39 0.32
N ASP A 127 2.50 22.24 -0.61
CA ASP A 127 1.16 21.69 -0.32
C ASP A 127 1.08 20.16 -0.40
N ARG A 128 2.20 19.50 -0.68
CA ARG A 128 2.25 18.03 -0.82
C ARG A 128 2.80 17.36 0.42
N ARG A 129 2.11 16.34 0.87
CA ARG A 129 2.57 15.45 1.94
C ARG A 129 3.42 14.31 1.37
N PHE A 130 4.41 13.89 2.12
CA PHE A 130 5.17 12.66 1.83
C PHE A 130 5.40 11.88 3.12
N TYR A 131 5.38 10.55 3.00
CA TYR A 131 5.42 9.64 4.15
C TYR A 131 6.71 8.84 4.24
N VAL A 132 7.47 8.74 3.14
CA VAL A 132 8.73 7.98 3.09
C VAL A 132 9.89 8.87 2.71
N ALA A 133 9.83 9.48 1.52
CA ALA A 133 10.91 10.32 1.01
C ALA A 133 10.40 11.36 0.01
N ALA A 134 11.02 12.52 0.01
CA ALA A 134 10.91 13.53 -1.04
C ALA A 134 12.27 13.75 -1.68
N MET A 135 12.31 13.85 -3.01
CA MET A 135 13.51 14.19 -3.76
C MET A 135 13.33 15.53 -4.45
N ALA A 136 14.35 16.36 -4.41
CA ALA A 136 14.36 17.66 -5.06
C ALA A 136 15.67 17.89 -5.85
N GLY A 137 15.61 18.75 -6.87
CA GLY A 137 16.77 19.13 -7.68
C GLY A 137 17.09 18.11 -8.78
N LYS A 138 18.34 18.08 -9.23
CA LYS A 138 18.77 17.24 -10.37
C LYS A 138 18.59 15.74 -10.19
N LEU A 139 18.41 15.26 -8.97
CA LEU A 139 18.11 13.83 -8.70
C LEU A 139 16.74 13.40 -9.22
N THR A 140 15.82 14.35 -9.43
CA THR A 140 14.51 14.05 -10.02
C THR A 140 14.62 13.62 -11.48
N ASP A 141 15.68 14.03 -12.19
CA ASP A 141 15.90 13.66 -13.59
C ASP A 141 16.20 12.16 -13.76
N LEU A 142 16.58 11.47 -12.67
CA LEU A 142 16.80 10.01 -12.67
C LEU A 142 15.53 9.20 -12.57
N ALA A 143 14.39 9.82 -12.28
CA ALA A 143 13.12 9.11 -12.15
C ALA A 143 12.65 8.52 -13.49
N GLY A 144 12.76 9.28 -14.59
CA GLY A 144 12.40 8.84 -15.94
C GLY A 144 13.18 7.60 -16.42
N PRO A 145 14.53 7.62 -16.38
CA PRO A 145 15.34 6.46 -16.72
C PRO A 145 15.03 5.22 -15.86
N ARG A 146 14.79 5.40 -14.56
CA ARG A 146 14.44 4.31 -13.65
C ARG A 146 13.11 3.65 -14.03
N GLU A 147 12.09 4.43 -14.37
CA GLU A 147 10.79 3.90 -14.80
C GLU A 147 10.89 3.20 -16.18
N ALA A 148 11.71 3.72 -17.09
CA ALA A 148 11.97 3.08 -18.38
C ALA A 148 12.66 1.71 -18.22
N LEU A 149 13.64 1.60 -17.31
CA LEU A 149 14.29 0.32 -16.98
C LEU A 149 13.31 -0.68 -16.35
N ARG A 150 12.41 -0.25 -15.47
CA ARG A 150 11.37 -1.12 -14.89
C ARG A 150 10.38 -1.63 -15.95
N GLY A 151 10.09 -0.81 -16.96
CA GLY A 151 9.25 -1.19 -18.10
C GLY A 151 9.93 -2.05 -19.15
N GLY A 152 11.18 -2.49 -18.93
CA GLY A 152 11.94 -3.32 -19.87
C GLY A 152 12.40 -2.56 -21.14
N ARG A 153 12.29 -1.23 -21.15
CA ARG A 153 12.76 -0.40 -22.25
C ARG A 153 14.25 -0.09 -22.02
N VAL A 154 15.08 -0.77 -22.78
CA VAL A 154 16.53 -0.45 -22.84
C VAL A 154 16.70 0.71 -23.80
N PHE A 155 17.44 1.73 -23.39
CA PHE A 155 17.81 2.82 -24.29
C PHE A 155 18.76 2.26 -25.36
N GLU A 156 18.41 2.43 -26.63
CA GLU A 156 19.36 2.35 -27.75
C GLU A 156 20.18 3.61 -27.83
#